data_fd8c6155de99da5c3b97357958edd4bd
#
_entry.id   fd8c6155de99da5c3b97357958edd4bd
#
_cell.length_a   1.000
_cell.length_b   1.000
_cell.length_c   1.000
_cell.angle_alpha   90.00
_cell.angle_beta   90.00
_cell.angle_gamma   90.00
#
_symmetry.space_group_name_H-M   'P 1'
#
loop_
_entity.id
_entity.type
_entity.pdbx_description
1 polymer ?
#
loop_
_entity_poly.entity_id
_entity_poly.type
_entity_poly.pdbx_seq_one_letter_code
_entity_poly.pdbx_strand_id
1 'polypeptide(L)'
;MKKKFILLFLCVLTIFSCTKKEEQESTSDSLVHYVDGIYKATSSVKDDWGGSAEVEIVVKDGRITSCVFTSYDADGKLKDGDYGKIDGVIKNMGLYKIAQNAVSQSNKYGEMLIKSQDIEKLDALSGATVSFTLFKDAVKQVIEEAKTSEATCTEEECNSCKGWF
;
A
#
# COMPACT_ATOMS: atom_id res chain seq x y z
N MET A 1 8.61 81.28 1.24
CA MET A 1 9.78 81.53 0.36
C MET A 1 10.67 80.33 0.30
N LYS A 2 11.06 80.00 -0.90
CA LYS A 2 12.19 79.11 -1.30
C LYS A 2 11.88 77.61 -1.23
N LYS A 3 11.48 77.08 -2.35
CA LYS A 3 12.22 76.62 -3.54
C LYS A 3 12.97 75.32 -3.26
N LYS A 4 12.41 74.26 -3.84
CA LYS A 4 13.04 73.34 -4.83
C LYS A 4 14.40 72.83 -4.44
N PHE A 5 14.45 71.58 -4.14
CA PHE A 5 15.47 70.70 -4.71
C PHE A 5 14.84 69.32 -4.94
N ILE A 6 14.30 69.20 -6.11
CA ILE A 6 14.07 67.90 -6.73
C ILE A 6 15.47 67.45 -7.17
N LEU A 7 16.11 66.64 -6.39
CA LEU A 7 17.26 65.90 -6.89
C LEU A 7 16.81 64.48 -7.12
N LEU A 8 16.71 64.29 -8.37
CA LEU A 8 16.53 63.06 -9.08
C LEU A 8 17.54 62.03 -8.54
N PHE A 9 17.15 61.20 -7.56
CA PHE A 9 17.89 60.01 -7.20
C PHE A 9 17.20 58.85 -7.89
N LEU A 10 17.57 58.70 -9.15
CA LEU A 10 17.24 57.53 -9.96
C LEU A 10 18.02 56.36 -9.38
N CYS A 11 17.55 55.85 -8.24
CA CYS A 11 18.07 54.62 -7.72
C CYS A 11 17.43 53.48 -8.51
N VAL A 12 18.18 53.01 -9.47
CA VAL A 12 17.92 51.76 -10.19
C VAL A 12 17.83 50.65 -9.16
N LEU A 13 16.63 50.39 -8.70
CA LEU A 13 16.29 49.17 -8.00
C LEU A 13 16.37 48.05 -9.02
N THR A 14 17.55 47.51 -9.21
CA THR A 14 17.72 46.16 -9.73
C THR A 14 17.04 45.22 -8.77
N ILE A 15 15.78 44.97 -9.02
CA ILE A 15 15.08 43.83 -8.45
C ILE A 15 15.85 42.57 -8.93
N PHE A 16 16.76 42.15 -8.07
CA PHE A 16 17.31 40.82 -8.12
C PHE A 16 16.15 39.87 -7.81
N SER A 17 15.35 39.61 -8.84
CA SER A 17 14.35 38.55 -8.80
C SER A 17 15.14 37.25 -8.72
N CYS A 18 15.53 36.89 -7.50
CA CYS A 18 15.93 35.55 -7.20
C CYS A 18 14.67 34.68 -7.33
N THR A 19 14.38 34.27 -8.55
CA THR A 19 13.52 33.13 -8.77
C THR A 19 14.21 31.97 -8.07
N LYS A 20 13.80 31.69 -6.82
CA LYS A 20 13.92 30.38 -6.25
C LYS A 20 13.26 29.43 -7.25
N LYS A 21 14.08 28.84 -8.08
CA LYS A 21 13.75 27.60 -8.72
C LYS A 21 13.52 26.66 -7.55
N GLU A 22 12.25 26.44 -7.23
CA GLU A 22 11.87 25.28 -6.47
C GLU A 22 12.39 24.13 -7.35
N GLU A 23 13.53 23.60 -6.97
CA GLU A 23 13.88 22.24 -7.32
C GLU A 23 12.74 21.41 -6.77
N GLN A 24 11.79 21.17 -7.63
CA GLN A 24 10.90 20.05 -7.51
C GLN A 24 11.84 18.85 -7.50
N GLU A 25 12.22 18.47 -6.29
CA GLU A 25 12.81 17.18 -6.02
C GLU A 25 11.79 16.19 -6.57
N SER A 26 11.98 15.83 -7.83
CA SER A 26 11.36 14.66 -8.40
C SER A 26 11.97 13.49 -7.64
N THR A 27 11.43 13.22 -6.46
CA THR A 27 11.41 11.86 -5.99
C THR A 27 10.78 11.09 -7.14
N SER A 28 11.60 10.43 -7.90
CA SER A 28 11.19 9.34 -8.75
C SER A 28 10.69 8.25 -7.77
N ASP A 29 9.49 8.48 -7.23
CA ASP A 29 8.63 7.43 -6.77
C ASP A 29 8.41 6.63 -8.06
N SER A 30 9.25 5.63 -8.27
CA SER A 30 9.07 4.67 -9.35
C SER A 30 7.74 4.02 -9.02
N LEU A 31 6.68 4.56 -9.61
CA LEU A 31 5.35 4.01 -9.50
C LEU A 31 5.48 2.59 -10.00
N VAL A 32 5.50 1.65 -9.06
CA VAL A 32 5.49 0.24 -9.39
C VAL A 32 4.23 0.03 -10.20
N HIS A 33 4.41 -0.28 -11.47
CA HIS A 33 3.31 -0.58 -12.37
C HIS A 33 3.03 -2.08 -12.23
N TYR A 34 1.81 -2.41 -11.84
CA TYR A 34 1.35 -3.79 -11.76
C TYR A 34 0.58 -4.16 -13.02
N VAL A 35 0.61 -5.40 -13.42
CA VAL A 35 -0.24 -5.91 -14.50
C VAL A 35 -1.68 -6.01 -14.03
N ASP A 36 -2.61 -5.58 -14.87
CA ASP A 36 -4.03 -5.63 -14.57
C ASP A 36 -4.50 -7.07 -14.40
N GLY A 37 -5.23 -7.32 -13.32
CA GLY A 37 -5.71 -8.66 -13.00
C GLY A 37 -6.28 -8.78 -11.60
N ILE A 38 -6.66 -10.00 -11.26
CA ILE A 38 -7.07 -10.39 -9.91
C ILE A 38 -6.04 -11.39 -9.41
N TYR A 39 -5.43 -11.09 -8.28
CA TYR A 39 -4.37 -11.88 -7.68
C TYR A 39 -4.75 -12.29 -6.28
N LYS A 40 -4.45 -13.54 -5.92
CA LYS A 40 -4.86 -14.13 -4.65
C LYS A 40 -3.74 -14.98 -4.07
N ALA A 41 -3.42 -14.77 -2.81
CA ALA A 41 -2.47 -15.61 -2.08
C ALA A 41 -2.92 -15.85 -0.64
N THR A 42 -2.48 -16.99 -0.12
CA THR A 42 -2.59 -17.34 1.30
C THR A 42 -1.22 -17.12 1.95
N SER A 43 -1.21 -16.59 3.17
CA SER A 43 0.04 -16.44 3.92
C SER A 43 0.82 -17.75 4.00
N SER A 44 2.10 -17.72 3.65
CA SER A 44 3.01 -18.86 3.80
C SER A 44 3.39 -19.11 5.25
N VAL A 45 3.29 -18.07 6.08
CA VAL A 45 3.49 -18.14 7.51
C VAL A 45 2.17 -18.36 8.24
N LYS A 46 2.25 -18.89 9.45
CA LYS A 46 1.14 -19.05 10.38
C LYS A 46 1.35 -18.13 11.57
N ASP A 47 0.25 -17.74 12.23
CA ASP A 47 0.35 -17.08 13.54
C ASP A 47 0.72 -18.09 14.65
N ASP A 48 0.98 -17.56 15.87
CA ASP A 48 1.39 -18.35 17.03
C ASP A 48 0.35 -19.41 17.45
N TRP A 49 -0.87 -19.31 16.96
CA TRP A 49 -1.98 -20.24 17.21
C TRP A 49 -2.31 -21.12 15.99
N GLY A 50 -1.50 -21.07 14.94
CA GLY A 50 -1.69 -21.87 13.72
C GLY A 50 -2.64 -21.23 12.69
N GLY A 51 -3.13 -20.04 12.95
CA GLY A 51 -4.01 -19.30 12.03
C GLY A 51 -3.29 -18.85 10.76
N SER A 52 -4.05 -18.57 9.72
CA SER A 52 -3.59 -18.10 8.41
C SER A 52 -4.39 -16.93 7.92
N ALA A 53 -3.94 -16.36 6.82
CA ALA A 53 -4.70 -15.30 6.15
C ALA A 53 -4.65 -15.45 4.63
N GLU A 54 -5.62 -14.87 3.97
CA GLU A 54 -5.75 -14.81 2.53
C GLU A 54 -5.90 -13.34 2.13
N VAL A 55 -5.25 -12.97 1.04
CA VAL A 55 -5.38 -11.65 0.41
C VAL A 55 -5.80 -11.85 -1.04
N GLU A 56 -6.80 -11.08 -1.45
CA GLU A 56 -7.19 -10.93 -2.84
C GLU A 56 -7.06 -9.45 -3.22
N ILE A 57 -6.31 -9.14 -4.27
CA ILE A 57 -6.21 -7.79 -4.83
C ILE A 57 -6.77 -7.73 -6.24
N VAL A 58 -7.33 -6.59 -6.60
CA VAL A 58 -7.67 -6.25 -7.97
C VAL A 58 -6.75 -5.12 -8.41
N VAL A 59 -6.02 -5.35 -9.49
CA VAL A 59 -5.21 -4.33 -10.16
C VAL A 59 -5.97 -3.86 -11.39
N LYS A 60 -6.06 -2.55 -11.55
CA LYS A 60 -6.63 -1.89 -12.72
C LYS A 60 -5.85 -0.63 -13.03
N ASP A 61 -5.54 -0.42 -14.32
CA ASP A 61 -4.74 0.69 -14.83
C ASP A 61 -3.37 0.78 -14.08
N GLY A 62 -2.75 -0.40 -13.82
CA GLY A 62 -1.46 -0.52 -13.14
C GLY A 62 -1.47 -0.21 -11.64
N ARG A 63 -2.64 -0.12 -11.01
CA ARG A 63 -2.79 0.25 -9.59
C ARG A 63 -3.71 -0.72 -8.85
N ILE A 64 -3.43 -0.93 -7.57
CA ILE A 64 -4.32 -1.70 -6.68
C ILE A 64 -5.58 -0.87 -6.43
N THR A 65 -6.73 -1.38 -6.89
CA THR A 65 -8.04 -0.73 -6.75
C THR A 65 -8.93 -1.40 -5.71
N SER A 66 -8.65 -2.66 -5.38
CA SER A 66 -9.34 -3.41 -4.34
C SER A 66 -8.34 -4.28 -3.58
N CYS A 67 -8.56 -4.46 -2.29
CA CYS A 67 -7.81 -5.40 -1.47
C CYS A 67 -8.74 -5.97 -0.40
N VAL A 68 -8.97 -7.26 -0.46
CA VAL A 68 -9.75 -8.01 0.54
C VAL A 68 -8.77 -8.83 1.36
N PHE A 69 -8.80 -8.64 2.67
CA PHE A 69 -8.03 -9.41 3.63
C PHE A 69 -8.95 -10.28 4.47
N THR A 70 -8.70 -11.57 4.48
CA THR A 70 -9.47 -12.57 5.23
C THR A 70 -8.54 -13.36 6.12
N SER A 71 -8.86 -13.51 7.39
CA SER A 71 -8.05 -14.28 8.33
C SER A 71 -8.83 -15.45 8.93
N TYR A 72 -8.10 -16.54 9.16
CA TYR A 72 -8.63 -17.82 9.62
C TYR A 72 -7.88 -18.27 10.88
N ASP A 73 -8.56 -18.99 11.76
CA ASP A 73 -7.94 -19.67 12.88
C ASP A 73 -7.24 -20.98 12.45
N ALA A 74 -6.72 -21.74 13.41
CA ALA A 74 -6.01 -22.98 13.14
C ALA A 74 -6.89 -24.06 12.51
N ASP A 75 -8.18 -24.02 12.78
CA ASP A 75 -9.18 -24.96 12.24
C ASP A 75 -9.72 -24.53 10.88
N GLY A 76 -9.22 -23.42 10.32
CA GLY A 76 -9.67 -22.84 9.06
C GLY A 76 -10.99 -22.10 9.17
N LYS A 77 -11.44 -21.78 10.38
CA LYS A 77 -12.65 -20.99 10.60
C LYS A 77 -12.33 -19.51 10.48
N LEU A 78 -13.23 -18.79 9.82
CA LEU A 78 -13.11 -17.34 9.65
C LEU A 78 -13.02 -16.61 11.00
N LYS A 79 -12.06 -15.70 11.14
CA LYS A 79 -11.99 -14.77 12.28
C LYS A 79 -12.96 -13.62 12.07
N ASP A 80 -14.20 -13.83 12.45
CA ASP A 80 -15.32 -12.90 12.33
C ASP A 80 -15.86 -12.46 13.71
N GLY A 81 -17.14 -12.09 13.80
CA GLY A 81 -17.82 -11.74 15.04
C GLY A 81 -17.94 -12.88 16.06
N ASP A 82 -17.67 -14.12 15.65
CA ASP A 82 -17.67 -15.29 16.53
C ASP A 82 -16.26 -15.64 17.04
N TYR A 83 -15.22 -15.04 16.46
CA TYR A 83 -13.84 -15.28 16.89
C TYR A 83 -13.63 -14.85 18.34
N GLY A 84 -13.07 -15.77 19.14
CA GLY A 84 -12.89 -15.59 20.59
C GLY A 84 -14.07 -16.09 21.44
N LYS A 85 -15.12 -16.66 20.83
CA LYS A 85 -16.14 -17.45 21.53
C LYS A 85 -15.71 -18.91 21.64
N ILE A 86 -16.17 -19.57 22.66
CA ILE A 86 -16.02 -21.03 22.85
C ILE A 86 -17.41 -21.64 22.80
N ASP A 87 -17.65 -22.57 21.89
CA ASP A 87 -18.97 -23.18 21.66
C ASP A 87 -20.08 -22.13 21.43
N GLY A 88 -19.77 -21.06 20.68
CA GLY A 88 -20.71 -19.96 20.39
C GLY A 88 -20.97 -19.03 21.58
N VAL A 89 -20.32 -19.24 22.72
CA VAL A 89 -20.55 -18.50 23.97
C VAL A 89 -19.30 -17.69 24.37
N ILE A 90 -19.51 -16.47 24.80
CA ILE A 90 -18.43 -15.64 25.37
C ILE A 90 -18.13 -16.13 26.78
N LYS A 91 -17.10 -16.97 26.93
CA LYS A 91 -16.65 -17.49 28.23
C LYS A 91 -15.80 -16.47 29.00
N ASN A 92 -15.06 -15.62 28.29
CA ASN A 92 -14.24 -14.56 28.85
C ASN A 92 -14.41 -13.27 28.03
N MET A 93 -15.10 -12.29 28.60
CA MET A 93 -15.38 -11.02 27.96
C MET A 93 -14.10 -10.22 27.62
N GLY A 94 -13.07 -10.31 28.46
CA GLY A 94 -11.81 -9.62 28.22
C GLY A 94 -11.08 -10.15 27.00
N LEU A 95 -10.91 -11.45 26.90
CA LEU A 95 -10.29 -12.11 25.74
C LEU A 95 -11.12 -11.91 24.47
N TYR A 96 -12.44 -12.01 24.57
CA TYR A 96 -13.32 -11.77 23.44
C TYR A 96 -13.17 -10.34 22.88
N LYS A 97 -13.13 -9.32 23.76
CA LYS A 97 -12.88 -7.93 23.33
C LYS A 97 -11.53 -7.76 22.64
N ILE A 98 -10.48 -8.42 23.13
CA ILE A 98 -9.15 -8.40 22.48
C ILE A 98 -9.23 -9.02 21.09
N ALA A 99 -9.87 -10.20 20.96
CA ALA A 99 -10.05 -10.88 19.69
C ALA A 99 -10.85 -10.03 18.68
N GLN A 100 -11.97 -9.46 19.11
CA GLN A 100 -12.79 -8.59 18.25
C GLN A 100 -12.10 -7.29 17.86
N ASN A 101 -11.28 -6.71 18.75
CA ASN A 101 -10.45 -5.57 18.41
C ASN A 101 -9.43 -5.95 17.30
N ALA A 102 -8.78 -7.10 17.42
CA ALA A 102 -7.84 -7.59 16.40
C ALA A 102 -8.54 -7.75 15.04
N VAL A 103 -9.71 -8.35 14.98
CA VAL A 103 -10.52 -8.48 13.76
C VAL A 103 -10.87 -7.10 13.19
N SER A 104 -11.37 -6.19 14.03
CA SER A 104 -11.74 -4.84 13.60
C SER A 104 -10.58 -4.02 13.04
N GLN A 105 -9.39 -4.12 13.64
CA GLN A 105 -8.21 -3.42 13.16
C GLN A 105 -7.66 -4.06 11.88
N SER A 106 -7.64 -5.39 11.81
CA SER A 106 -7.10 -6.10 10.64
C SER A 106 -7.92 -5.82 9.37
N ASN A 107 -9.21 -5.62 9.48
CA ASN A 107 -10.09 -5.27 8.35
C ASN A 107 -9.73 -3.92 7.69
N LYS A 108 -8.90 -3.09 8.32
CA LYS A 108 -8.44 -1.81 7.76
C LYS A 108 -7.23 -1.94 6.85
N TYR A 109 -6.50 -3.04 6.91
CA TYR A 109 -5.26 -3.21 6.15
C TYR A 109 -5.47 -3.13 4.64
N GLY A 110 -6.58 -3.66 4.13
CA GLY A 110 -6.92 -3.58 2.72
C GLY A 110 -7.02 -2.12 2.22
N GLU A 111 -7.75 -1.28 2.96
CA GLU A 111 -7.88 0.15 2.62
C GLU A 111 -6.54 0.88 2.74
N MET A 112 -5.71 0.53 3.72
CA MET A 112 -4.39 1.11 3.89
C MET A 112 -3.50 0.79 2.68
N LEU A 113 -3.53 -0.45 2.19
CA LEU A 113 -2.78 -0.85 1.00
C LEU A 113 -3.26 -0.11 -0.26
N ILE A 114 -4.57 0.00 -0.48
CA ILE A 114 -5.13 0.75 -1.61
C ILE A 114 -4.65 2.21 -1.60
N LYS A 115 -4.59 2.84 -0.43
CA LYS A 115 -4.15 4.24 -0.28
C LYS A 115 -2.64 4.40 -0.50
N SER A 116 -1.84 3.52 0.05
CA SER A 116 -0.38 3.61 -0.01
C SER A 116 0.20 3.08 -1.32
N GLN A 117 -0.45 2.10 -1.95
CA GLN A 117 0.07 1.34 -3.11
C GLN A 117 1.38 0.59 -2.83
N ASP A 118 1.82 0.54 -1.57
CA ASP A 118 3.11 -0.01 -1.16
C ASP A 118 2.99 -0.63 0.24
N ILE A 119 3.21 -1.94 0.32
CA ILE A 119 3.13 -2.68 1.59
C ILE A 119 4.25 -2.31 2.56
N GLU A 120 5.40 -1.85 2.06
CA GLU A 120 6.53 -1.48 2.92
C GLU A 120 6.30 -0.13 3.63
N LYS A 121 5.36 0.68 3.15
CA LYS A 121 4.94 1.93 3.79
C LYS A 121 3.86 1.75 4.86
N LEU A 122 3.39 0.53 5.08
CA LEU A 122 2.37 0.24 6.07
C LEU A 122 2.97 -0.21 7.40
N ASP A 123 2.38 0.30 8.47
CA ASP A 123 2.68 -0.12 9.84
C ASP A 123 1.54 -0.95 10.45
N ALA A 124 1.92 -1.81 11.41
CA ALA A 124 0.96 -2.61 12.14
C ALA A 124 0.05 -1.74 13.03
N LEU A 125 -1.24 -1.97 12.95
CA LEU A 125 -2.20 -1.34 13.84
C LEU A 125 -2.15 -1.99 15.24
N SER A 126 -2.29 -1.16 16.28
CA SER A 126 -2.33 -1.63 17.65
C SER A 126 -3.44 -2.66 17.87
N GLY A 127 -3.08 -3.81 18.42
CA GLY A 127 -4.00 -4.93 18.64
C GLY A 127 -4.21 -5.85 17.43
N ALA A 128 -3.57 -5.58 16.27
CA ALA A 128 -3.63 -6.44 15.09
C ALA A 128 -2.25 -6.75 14.49
N THR A 129 -1.18 -6.65 15.28
CA THR A 129 0.21 -6.85 14.83
C THR A 129 0.42 -8.25 14.23
N VAL A 130 -0.16 -9.27 14.85
CA VAL A 130 -0.09 -10.65 14.35
C VAL A 130 -0.78 -10.77 12.98
N SER A 131 -1.97 -10.20 12.85
CA SER A 131 -2.70 -10.16 11.57
C SER A 131 -1.91 -9.39 10.50
N PHE A 132 -1.16 -8.34 10.89
CA PHE A 132 -0.31 -7.59 9.96
C PHE A 132 0.81 -8.44 9.38
N THR A 133 1.43 -9.30 10.18
CA THR A 133 2.47 -10.23 9.70
C THR A 133 1.93 -11.16 8.63
N LEU A 134 0.75 -11.73 8.84
CA LEU A 134 0.08 -12.60 7.87
C LEU A 134 -0.33 -11.81 6.61
N PHE A 135 -0.89 -10.60 6.80
CA PHE A 135 -1.26 -9.71 5.71
C PHE A 135 -0.07 -9.35 4.84
N LYS A 136 1.03 -8.90 5.47
CA LYS A 136 2.26 -8.49 4.77
C LYS A 136 2.85 -9.63 3.96
N ASP A 137 2.88 -10.84 4.50
CA ASP A 137 3.37 -12.03 3.81
C ASP A 137 2.51 -12.35 2.58
N ALA A 138 1.19 -12.41 2.72
CA ALA A 138 0.29 -12.69 1.60
C ALA A 138 0.33 -11.58 0.53
N VAL A 139 0.38 -10.30 0.94
CA VAL A 139 0.48 -9.16 0.01
C VAL A 139 1.77 -9.22 -0.80
N LYS A 140 2.91 -9.57 -0.20
CA LYS A 140 4.17 -9.72 -0.93
C LYS A 140 4.07 -10.76 -2.05
N GLN A 141 3.40 -11.86 -1.81
CA GLN A 141 3.20 -12.91 -2.81
C GLN A 141 2.36 -12.42 -3.98
N VAL A 142 1.19 -11.79 -3.73
CA VAL A 142 0.34 -11.29 -4.81
C VAL A 142 0.97 -10.13 -5.58
N ILE A 143 1.76 -9.27 -4.92
CA ILE A 143 2.50 -8.18 -5.57
C ILE A 143 3.59 -8.73 -6.48
N GLU A 144 4.29 -9.76 -6.06
CA GLU A 144 5.33 -10.39 -6.88
C GLU A 144 4.73 -11.05 -8.13
N GLU A 145 3.59 -11.72 -7.97
CA GLU A 145 2.84 -12.29 -9.10
C GLU A 145 2.36 -11.18 -10.07
N ALA A 146 1.85 -10.08 -9.53
CA ALA A 146 1.38 -8.95 -10.33
C ALA A 146 2.50 -8.23 -11.10
N LYS A 147 3.76 -8.33 -10.67
CA LYS A 147 4.93 -7.80 -11.38
C LYS A 147 5.44 -8.73 -12.48
N THR A 148 5.45 -10.05 -12.23
CA THR A 148 6.09 -11.02 -13.13
C THR A 148 5.33 -11.24 -14.43
N SER A 149 4.04 -10.88 -14.50
CA SER A 149 3.28 -10.94 -15.75
C SER A 149 3.85 -10.06 -16.87
N GLU A 150 4.72 -9.08 -16.56
CA GLU A 150 5.43 -8.27 -17.58
C GLU A 150 6.76 -8.88 -18.06
N ALA A 151 7.30 -9.88 -17.34
CA ALA A 151 8.66 -10.39 -17.60
C ALA A 151 8.76 -11.43 -18.73
N THR A 152 7.71 -11.71 -19.48
CA THR A 152 7.73 -12.70 -20.58
C THR A 152 7.82 -12.12 -21.97
N CYS A 153 8.09 -10.83 -22.14
CA CYS A 153 8.64 -10.34 -23.41
C CYS A 153 10.15 -10.62 -23.41
N THR A 154 10.55 -11.82 -23.70
CA THR A 154 11.96 -12.16 -23.94
C THR A 154 12.46 -11.36 -25.14
N GLU A 155 13.70 -10.86 -25.04
CA GLU A 155 14.39 -10.08 -26.10
C GLU A 155 14.41 -10.78 -27.48
N GLU A 156 14.05 -12.05 -27.55
CA GLU A 156 13.97 -12.82 -28.81
C GLU A 156 12.76 -12.45 -29.67
N GLU A 157 11.61 -12.03 -29.09
CA GLU A 157 10.46 -11.61 -29.91
C GLU A 157 10.59 -10.19 -30.47
N CYS A 158 11.37 -9.32 -29.84
CA CYS A 158 11.60 -7.95 -30.32
C CYS A 158 12.46 -7.91 -31.59
N ASN A 159 13.20 -8.94 -31.89
CA ASN A 159 14.08 -9.00 -33.06
C ASN A 159 13.36 -9.47 -34.35
N SER A 160 12.16 -10.04 -34.21
CA SER A 160 11.35 -10.50 -35.35
C SER A 160 10.62 -9.35 -36.08
N CYS A 161 10.47 -8.18 -35.45
CA CYS A 161 9.77 -7.02 -36.04
C CYS A 161 10.68 -6.07 -36.83
N LYS A 162 11.98 -6.29 -36.92
CA LYS A 162 12.93 -5.42 -37.67
C LYS A 162 13.13 -5.78 -39.14
N GLY A 163 12.29 -6.62 -39.70
CA GLY A 163 12.46 -7.18 -41.03
C GLY A 163 11.50 -6.68 -42.12
N TRP A 164 10.75 -5.60 -41.92
CA TRP A 164 9.84 -5.05 -42.91
C TRP A 164 9.98 -3.53 -43.05
N PHE A 165 11.06 -3.09 -43.66
CA PHE A 165 11.17 -1.81 -44.40
C PHE A 165 12.14 -1.97 -45.53
#